data_52606e3ab6c68278a44cd3963788c912
#
_entry.id   52606e3ab6c68278a44cd3963788c912
#
_cell.length_a   1.000
_cell.length_b   1.000
_cell.length_c   1.000
_cell.angle_alpha   90.00
_cell.angle_beta   90.00
_cell.angle_gamma   90.00
#
_symmetry.space_group_name_H-M   'P 1'
#
loop_
_entity.id
_entity.type
_entity.pdbx_description
1 polymer ?
#
loop_
_entity_poly.entity_id
_entity_poly.type
_entity_poly.pdbx_seq_one_letter_code
_entity_poly.pdbx_strand_id
1 'polypeptide(L)'
;MKFKQPVALALAGVLMCVSLSACSKDEKTEEAGKSADAITSTAAGSETVKGLSGMNSERKQVSYMIGMDIAKSLKEIEQEIDIDLLTKGMRDQMGDKPLVNDAQHTQIREAFSVKLQAHAEKVAAELPKKNLEAGKAFLAKNKGAPGVITTASGLQYQVLRQGSGPKPGATDIVKVNYKGTLLDGQVFDSSYERNEPVEFPLNEVIPGWSEGVALMGTGSKFKFWIPSELAYGEQGPQSIGPNATLVFEVELLETKPRPAGEAPQIPIGQ
;
A
#
# COMPACT_ATOMS: atom_id res chain seq x y z
N MET A 1 -13.15 32.33 14.64
CA MET A 1 -13.28 31.13 15.47
C MET A 1 -12.65 29.97 14.71
N LYS A 2 -11.47 29.52 15.14
CA LYS A 2 -10.67 28.48 14.47
C LYS A 2 -10.96 27.17 15.19
N PHE A 3 -11.66 26.24 14.54
CA PHE A 3 -11.78 24.87 15.04
C PHE A 3 -10.52 24.09 14.61
N LYS A 4 -9.69 23.78 15.58
CA LYS A 4 -8.63 22.77 15.44
C LYS A 4 -9.28 21.40 15.68
N GLN A 5 -9.33 20.57 14.66
CA GLN A 5 -9.60 19.14 14.85
C GLN A 5 -8.29 18.41 15.13
N PRO A 6 -8.23 17.53 16.13
CA PRO A 6 -7.08 16.70 16.38
C PRO A 6 -7.06 15.52 15.41
N VAL A 7 -5.92 15.33 14.72
CA VAL A 7 -5.66 14.12 13.94
C VAL A 7 -5.51 12.95 14.91
N ALA A 8 -6.53 12.13 15.00
CA ALA A 8 -6.50 10.88 15.75
C ALA A 8 -5.73 9.83 14.95
N LEU A 9 -4.54 9.50 15.43
CA LEU A 9 -3.77 8.34 14.95
C LEU A 9 -4.52 7.08 15.38
N ALA A 10 -5.26 6.46 14.45
CA ALA A 10 -5.96 5.20 14.70
C ALA A 10 -4.95 4.05 14.71
N LEU A 11 -4.46 3.68 15.90
CA LEU A 11 -3.93 2.34 16.13
C LEU A 11 -5.12 1.37 16.06
N ALA A 12 -5.32 0.73 14.91
CA ALA A 12 -6.30 -0.32 14.74
C ALA A 12 -5.89 -1.52 15.59
N GLY A 13 -6.52 -1.64 16.77
CA GLY A 13 -6.45 -2.83 17.59
C GLY A 13 -7.15 -3.98 16.87
N VAL A 14 -6.41 -5.03 16.55
CA VAL A 14 -6.99 -6.31 16.14
C VAL A 14 -7.62 -6.95 17.38
N LEU A 15 -8.91 -6.67 17.58
CA LEU A 15 -9.73 -7.35 18.58
C LEU A 15 -10.40 -8.54 17.91
N MET A 16 -9.82 -9.72 18.07
CA MET A 16 -10.42 -10.98 17.66
C MET A 16 -11.39 -11.42 18.78
N CYS A 17 -12.69 -11.16 18.57
CA CYS A 17 -13.74 -11.68 19.46
C CYS A 17 -13.82 -13.20 19.36
N VAL A 18 -13.34 -13.89 20.37
CA VAL A 18 -13.65 -15.31 20.62
C VAL A 18 -14.88 -15.33 21.51
N SER A 19 -16.04 -15.64 20.94
CA SER A 19 -17.27 -15.92 21.69
C SER A 19 -17.20 -17.32 22.31
N LEU A 20 -17.00 -17.36 23.63
CA LEU A 20 -17.24 -18.58 24.42
C LEU A 20 -18.74 -18.72 24.70
N SER A 21 -19.39 -19.68 24.08
CA SER A 21 -20.71 -20.16 24.51
C SER A 21 -20.52 -21.17 25.67
N ALA A 22 -21.04 -20.80 26.81
CA ALA A 22 -21.13 -21.68 27.98
C ALA A 22 -22.26 -22.71 27.77
N CYS A 23 -21.90 -23.98 27.89
CA CYS A 23 -22.85 -25.09 28.00
C CYS A 23 -23.43 -25.15 29.40
N SER A 24 -24.74 -25.17 29.50
CA SER A 24 -25.50 -25.65 30.65
C SER A 24 -26.02 -27.07 30.35
N LYS A 25 -25.80 -27.97 31.32
CA LYS A 25 -26.30 -29.36 31.36
C LYS A 25 -27.80 -29.38 31.61
N ASP A 26 -28.53 -30.27 30.95
CA ASP A 26 -29.39 -31.24 31.62
C ASP A 26 -29.93 -32.31 30.65
N GLU A 27 -30.04 -33.44 31.14
CA GLU A 27 -30.34 -34.85 31.02
C GLU A 27 -31.56 -35.27 30.16
N LYS A 28 -31.34 -36.40 29.49
CA LYS A 28 -32.18 -37.65 29.30
C LYS A 28 -33.09 -37.80 28.08
N THR A 29 -32.81 -38.87 27.43
CA THR A 29 -33.57 -40.06 26.91
C THR A 29 -34.03 -40.07 25.46
N GLU A 30 -33.44 -41.06 24.74
CA GLU A 30 -33.96 -42.11 23.85
C GLU A 30 -34.69 -41.80 22.51
N GLU A 31 -34.14 -42.38 21.56
CA GLU A 31 -34.45 -43.38 20.49
C GLU A 31 -34.64 -42.84 19.06
N ALA A 32 -33.79 -43.42 18.22
CA ALA A 32 -33.99 -43.97 16.88
C ALA A 32 -34.50 -43.08 15.72
N GLY A 33 -33.69 -42.99 14.70
CA GLY A 33 -34.18 -42.76 13.34
C GLY A 33 -33.13 -42.23 12.37
N LYS A 34 -32.46 -43.14 11.66
CA LYS A 34 -31.66 -42.98 10.46
C LYS A 34 -31.96 -41.75 9.58
N SER A 35 -30.97 -40.96 9.24
CA SER A 35 -30.43 -40.92 7.87
C SER A 35 -29.27 -39.97 7.78
N ALA A 36 -28.23 -40.42 7.11
CA ALA A 36 -26.97 -39.77 6.89
C ALA A 36 -27.13 -38.53 6.00
N ASP A 37 -26.47 -37.45 6.38
CA ASP A 37 -25.60 -36.73 5.44
C ASP A 37 -24.47 -36.10 6.22
N ALA A 38 -23.31 -36.68 6.02
CA ALA A 38 -22.06 -36.24 6.62
C ALA A 38 -21.65 -34.92 5.98
N ILE A 39 -21.93 -33.81 6.66
CA ILE A 39 -21.18 -32.60 6.43
C ILE A 39 -19.82 -32.84 7.07
N THR A 40 -18.89 -33.31 6.26
CA THR A 40 -17.47 -33.38 6.59
C THR A 40 -16.97 -31.96 6.83
N SER A 41 -17.00 -31.52 8.06
CA SER A 41 -16.20 -30.39 8.52
C SER A 41 -14.74 -30.83 8.33
N THR A 42 -14.16 -30.47 7.20
CA THR A 42 -12.71 -30.46 7.04
C THR A 42 -12.16 -29.46 8.04
N ALA A 43 -11.78 -29.95 9.21
CA ALA A 43 -10.81 -29.28 10.05
C ALA A 43 -9.60 -29.03 9.14
N ALA A 44 -9.35 -27.78 8.83
CA ALA A 44 -8.12 -27.37 8.17
C ALA A 44 -6.98 -27.84 9.07
N GLY A 45 -6.40 -28.98 8.75
CA GLY A 45 -5.24 -29.52 9.42
C GLY A 45 -4.13 -28.49 9.27
N SER A 46 -3.65 -28.00 10.39
CA SER A 46 -2.49 -27.15 10.49
C SER A 46 -1.28 -27.90 9.91
N GLU A 47 -1.03 -27.70 8.62
CA GLU A 47 0.18 -28.24 7.96
C GLU A 47 1.35 -27.29 8.26
N THR A 48 2.32 -27.81 9.02
CA THR A 48 3.59 -27.11 9.22
C THR A 48 4.35 -27.02 7.91
N VAL A 49 4.93 -25.86 7.62
CA VAL A 49 5.82 -25.68 6.46
C VAL A 49 7.08 -26.51 6.68
N LYS A 50 7.37 -27.40 5.74
CA LYS A 50 8.53 -28.30 5.81
C LYS A 50 9.83 -27.57 5.43
N GLY A 51 10.96 -28.04 5.99
CA GLY A 51 12.29 -27.52 5.63
C GLY A 51 12.75 -26.28 6.41
N LEU A 52 12.01 -25.85 7.42
CA LEU A 52 12.41 -24.73 8.29
C LEU A 52 13.27 -25.24 9.45
N SER A 53 14.57 -24.94 9.41
CA SER A 53 15.52 -25.35 10.45
C SER A 53 15.14 -24.79 11.83
N GLY A 54 15.08 -25.64 12.84
CA GLY A 54 14.72 -25.25 14.21
C GLY A 54 13.23 -25.02 14.48
N MET A 55 12.37 -25.00 13.45
CA MET A 55 10.93 -24.70 13.52
C MET A 55 10.07 -25.92 13.16
N ASN A 56 10.25 -27.00 13.88
CA ASN A 56 9.66 -28.31 13.61
C ASN A 56 8.25 -28.52 14.19
N SER A 57 7.60 -27.48 14.67
CA SER A 57 6.20 -27.52 15.16
C SER A 57 5.46 -26.25 14.76
N GLU A 58 4.14 -26.36 14.60
CA GLU A 58 3.25 -25.23 14.33
C GLU A 58 3.47 -24.05 15.30
N ARG A 59 3.48 -24.36 16.60
CA ARG A 59 3.71 -23.35 17.64
C ARG A 59 4.99 -22.55 17.41
N LYS A 60 6.09 -23.19 17.00
CA LYS A 60 7.35 -22.51 16.72
C LYS A 60 7.25 -21.64 15.46
N GLN A 61 6.62 -22.14 14.40
CA GLN A 61 6.44 -21.40 13.15
C GLN A 61 5.55 -20.19 13.34
N VAL A 62 4.41 -20.34 14.02
CA VAL A 62 3.50 -19.24 14.34
C VAL A 62 4.18 -18.20 15.22
N SER A 63 4.92 -18.63 16.26
CA SER A 63 5.65 -17.69 17.13
C SER A 63 6.69 -16.88 16.37
N TYR A 64 7.43 -17.52 15.46
CA TYR A 64 8.42 -16.84 14.62
C TYR A 64 7.77 -15.88 13.63
N MET A 65 6.67 -16.29 12.99
CA MET A 65 5.88 -15.44 12.08
C MET A 65 5.37 -14.19 12.80
N ILE A 66 4.77 -14.35 13.99
CA ILE A 66 4.31 -13.21 14.80
C ILE A 66 5.48 -12.27 15.13
N GLY A 67 6.64 -12.82 15.50
CA GLY A 67 7.84 -12.04 15.75
C GLY A 67 8.30 -11.23 14.53
N MET A 68 8.23 -11.82 13.33
CA MET A 68 8.54 -11.12 12.08
C MET A 68 7.55 -9.98 11.80
N ASP A 69 6.26 -10.19 12.03
CA ASP A 69 5.23 -9.17 11.78
C ASP A 69 5.35 -8.01 12.77
N ILE A 70 5.63 -8.29 14.04
CA ILE A 70 5.98 -7.27 15.04
C ILE A 70 7.22 -6.48 14.59
N ALA A 71 8.28 -7.19 14.18
CA ALA A 71 9.52 -6.53 13.74
C ALA A 71 9.31 -5.63 12.53
N LYS A 72 8.45 -6.01 11.56
CA LYS A 72 8.07 -5.15 10.43
C LYS A 72 7.38 -3.88 10.89
N SER A 73 6.44 -3.97 11.83
CA SER A 73 5.72 -2.80 12.36
C SER A 73 6.61 -1.85 13.17
N LEU A 74 7.71 -2.35 13.71
CA LEU A 74 8.66 -1.59 14.52
C LEU A 74 9.85 -1.05 13.69
N LYS A 75 9.94 -1.38 12.39
CA LYS A 75 11.09 -1.05 11.54
C LYS A 75 11.43 0.44 11.51
N GLU A 76 10.42 1.30 11.47
CA GLU A 76 10.62 2.75 11.42
C GLU A 76 11.17 3.34 12.72
N ILE A 77 11.00 2.63 13.83
CA ILE A 77 11.44 3.04 15.16
C ILE A 77 12.52 2.13 15.74
N GLU A 78 13.16 1.31 14.93
CA GLU A 78 14.15 0.32 15.39
C GLU A 78 15.30 0.94 16.20
N GLN A 79 15.67 2.19 15.89
CA GLN A 79 16.72 2.93 16.60
C GLN A 79 16.31 3.38 18.02
N GLU A 80 15.00 3.33 18.32
CA GLU A 80 14.42 3.83 19.56
C GLU A 80 14.07 2.70 20.54
N ILE A 81 14.28 1.44 20.17
CA ILE A 81 13.87 0.26 20.94
C ILE A 81 15.04 -0.68 21.18
N ASP A 82 15.04 -1.26 22.38
CA ASP A 82 15.91 -2.37 22.76
C ASP A 82 15.14 -3.67 22.59
N ILE A 83 15.57 -4.53 21.67
CA ILE A 83 14.89 -5.79 21.33
C ILE A 83 14.91 -6.78 22.50
N ASP A 84 15.96 -6.78 23.31
CA ASP A 84 16.06 -7.68 24.46
C ASP A 84 15.07 -7.26 25.56
N LEU A 85 14.96 -5.95 25.82
CA LEU A 85 13.96 -5.42 26.74
C LEU A 85 12.52 -5.57 26.19
N LEU A 86 12.31 -5.41 24.88
CA LEU A 86 11.02 -5.69 24.25
C LEU A 86 10.59 -7.14 24.48
N THR A 87 11.46 -8.10 24.17
CA THR A 87 11.17 -9.53 24.37
C THR A 87 11.01 -9.89 25.85
N LYS A 88 11.75 -9.22 26.74
CA LYS A 88 11.57 -9.36 28.19
C LYS A 88 10.21 -8.82 28.61
N GLY A 89 9.81 -7.65 28.18
CA GLY A 89 8.50 -7.05 28.48
C GLY A 89 7.35 -7.95 28.05
N MET A 90 7.43 -8.56 26.87
CA MET A 90 6.45 -9.56 26.41
C MET A 90 6.37 -10.77 27.34
N ARG A 91 7.52 -11.30 27.79
CA ARG A 91 7.58 -12.43 28.73
C ARG A 91 6.99 -12.08 30.09
N ASP A 92 7.36 -10.91 30.62
CA ASP A 92 6.92 -10.44 31.94
C ASP A 92 5.40 -10.21 31.95
N GLN A 93 4.86 -9.61 30.87
CA GLN A 93 3.43 -9.39 30.71
C GLN A 93 2.65 -10.71 30.61
N MET A 94 3.16 -11.69 29.84
CA MET A 94 2.53 -13.02 29.73
C MET A 94 2.62 -13.84 31.03
N GLY A 95 3.54 -13.48 31.92
CA GLY A 95 3.72 -14.12 33.24
C GLY A 95 3.08 -13.35 34.40
N ASP A 96 2.28 -12.32 34.11
CA ASP A 96 1.65 -11.44 35.11
C ASP A 96 2.64 -10.80 36.11
N LYS A 97 3.87 -10.53 35.65
CA LYS A 97 4.95 -9.94 36.44
C LYS A 97 5.64 -8.77 35.72
N PRO A 98 4.91 -7.77 35.24
CA PRO A 98 5.53 -6.63 34.56
C PRO A 98 6.40 -5.84 35.55
N LEU A 99 7.53 -5.31 35.04
CA LEU A 99 8.44 -4.47 35.83
C LEU A 99 7.90 -3.06 36.09
N VAL A 100 6.95 -2.61 35.27
CA VAL A 100 6.32 -1.29 35.38
C VAL A 100 4.83 -1.44 35.71
N ASN A 101 4.34 -0.59 36.58
CA ASN A 101 2.90 -0.51 36.84
C ASN A 101 2.15 0.32 35.76
N ASP A 102 0.82 0.32 35.81
CA ASP A 102 -0.03 0.99 34.81
C ASP A 102 0.24 2.51 34.70
N ALA A 103 0.52 3.17 35.82
CA ALA A 103 0.84 4.60 35.82
C ALA A 103 2.18 4.87 35.11
N GLN A 104 3.20 4.07 35.43
CA GLN A 104 4.51 4.16 34.77
C GLN A 104 4.43 3.82 33.29
N HIS A 105 3.67 2.78 32.93
CA HIS A 105 3.42 2.42 31.54
C HIS A 105 2.76 3.57 30.78
N THR A 106 1.74 4.21 31.35
CA THR A 106 1.07 5.37 30.74
C THR A 106 2.03 6.53 30.54
N GLN A 107 2.84 6.86 31.57
CA GLN A 107 3.82 7.93 31.48
C GLN A 107 4.88 7.70 30.38
N ILE A 108 5.41 6.47 30.29
CA ILE A 108 6.37 6.09 29.25
C ILE A 108 5.73 6.22 27.86
N ARG A 109 4.52 5.72 27.69
CA ARG A 109 3.78 5.78 26.42
C ARG A 109 3.53 7.22 25.98
N GLU A 110 3.11 8.10 26.90
CA GLU A 110 2.87 9.52 26.60
C GLU A 110 4.17 10.23 26.18
N ALA A 111 5.25 10.04 26.92
CA ALA A 111 6.56 10.60 26.58
C ALA A 111 7.05 10.13 25.21
N PHE A 112 6.87 8.84 24.92
CA PHE A 112 7.26 8.27 23.65
C PHE A 112 6.39 8.75 22.48
N SER A 113 5.08 8.92 22.71
CA SER A 113 4.17 9.44 21.68
C SER A 113 4.52 10.88 21.26
N VAL A 114 4.90 11.73 22.22
CA VAL A 114 5.39 13.08 21.92
C VAL A 114 6.67 13.05 21.07
N LYS A 115 7.59 12.14 21.39
CA LYS A 115 8.82 11.97 20.61
C LYS A 115 8.55 11.48 19.18
N LEU A 116 7.65 10.50 19.02
CA LEU A 116 7.24 10.00 17.71
C LEU A 116 6.55 11.08 16.88
N GLN A 117 5.67 11.87 17.49
CA GLN A 117 5.00 12.97 16.81
C GLN A 117 6.01 14.02 16.32
N ALA A 118 6.95 14.44 17.16
CA ALA A 118 7.98 15.39 16.76
C ALA A 118 8.86 14.85 15.63
N HIS A 119 9.18 13.55 15.65
CA HIS A 119 9.90 12.89 14.56
C HIS A 119 9.09 12.88 13.26
N ALA A 120 7.82 12.51 13.32
CA ALA A 120 6.92 12.50 12.16
C ALA A 120 6.75 13.90 11.56
N GLU A 121 6.60 14.94 12.38
CA GLU A 121 6.52 16.33 11.93
C GLU A 121 7.82 16.76 11.21
N LYS A 122 8.98 16.39 11.74
CA LYS A 122 10.26 16.67 11.09
C LYS A 122 10.39 15.96 9.74
N VAL A 123 10.07 14.66 9.69
CA VAL A 123 10.10 13.89 8.43
C VAL A 123 9.12 14.48 7.42
N ALA A 124 7.91 14.82 7.83
CA ALA A 124 6.90 15.44 6.97
C ALA A 124 7.37 16.81 6.43
N ALA A 125 8.09 17.59 7.21
CA ALA A 125 8.64 18.88 6.78
C ALA A 125 9.80 18.74 5.77
N GLU A 126 10.60 17.69 5.90
CA GLU A 126 11.77 17.44 5.03
C GLU A 126 11.40 16.68 3.73
N LEU A 127 10.33 15.87 3.78
CA LEU A 127 9.94 14.96 2.70
C LEU A 127 9.73 15.66 1.34
N PRO A 128 9.04 16.82 1.25
CA PRO A 128 8.83 17.50 -0.03
C PRO A 128 10.13 17.85 -0.74
N LYS A 129 11.09 18.38 0.01
CA LYS A 129 12.41 18.74 -0.51
C LYS A 129 13.21 17.50 -0.91
N LYS A 130 13.23 16.49 -0.06
CA LYS A 130 13.93 15.21 -0.31
C LYS A 130 13.42 14.54 -1.59
N ASN A 131 12.09 14.46 -1.76
CA ASN A 131 11.49 13.85 -2.95
C ASN A 131 11.81 14.65 -4.22
N LEU A 132 11.72 15.98 -4.16
CA LEU A 132 12.04 16.84 -5.29
C LEU A 132 13.51 16.70 -5.73
N GLU A 133 14.44 16.71 -4.78
CA GLU A 133 15.86 16.55 -5.07
C GLU A 133 16.19 15.16 -5.62
N ALA A 134 15.64 14.11 -5.01
CA ALA A 134 15.79 12.74 -5.48
C ALA A 134 15.20 12.56 -6.89
N GLY A 135 14.02 13.12 -7.16
CA GLY A 135 13.39 13.10 -8.46
C GLY A 135 14.20 13.77 -9.53
N LYS A 136 14.69 15.01 -9.27
CA LYS A 136 15.55 15.75 -10.19
C LYS A 136 16.85 15.00 -10.50
N ALA A 137 17.51 14.47 -9.46
CA ALA A 137 18.74 13.70 -9.63
C ALA A 137 18.51 12.42 -10.46
N PHE A 138 17.41 11.70 -10.18
CA PHE A 138 17.04 10.52 -10.95
C PHE A 138 16.78 10.85 -12.42
N LEU A 139 15.92 11.82 -12.71
CA LEU A 139 15.55 12.21 -14.07
C LEU A 139 16.77 12.74 -14.86
N ALA A 140 17.67 13.51 -14.21
CA ALA A 140 18.91 13.97 -14.83
C ALA A 140 19.82 12.82 -15.28
N LYS A 141 19.86 11.73 -14.51
CA LYS A 141 20.61 10.51 -14.86
C LYS A 141 19.85 9.68 -15.91
N ASN A 142 18.54 9.51 -15.74
CA ASN A 142 17.71 8.63 -16.56
C ASN A 142 17.60 9.10 -18.02
N LYS A 143 17.64 10.42 -18.29
CA LYS A 143 17.64 10.97 -19.65
C LYS A 143 18.76 10.43 -20.56
N GLY A 144 19.86 9.97 -19.97
CA GLY A 144 20.98 9.34 -20.69
C GLY A 144 20.86 7.84 -20.84
N ALA A 145 19.83 7.22 -20.29
CA ALA A 145 19.66 5.77 -20.37
C ALA A 145 19.21 5.32 -21.76
N PRO A 146 19.61 4.13 -22.22
CA PRO A 146 19.25 3.63 -23.55
C PRO A 146 17.74 3.58 -23.76
N GLY A 147 17.27 4.13 -24.88
CA GLY A 147 15.86 4.12 -25.26
C GLY A 147 14.96 5.10 -24.49
N VAL A 148 15.50 5.91 -23.61
CA VAL A 148 14.75 6.96 -22.91
C VAL A 148 14.69 8.21 -23.75
N ILE A 149 13.49 8.73 -23.93
CA ILE A 149 13.20 9.98 -24.64
C ILE A 149 12.66 10.97 -23.62
N THR A 150 13.12 12.23 -23.68
CA THR A 150 12.65 13.31 -22.83
C THR A 150 11.88 14.33 -23.68
N THR A 151 10.66 14.66 -23.28
CA THR A 151 9.85 15.69 -23.95
C THR A 151 10.21 17.11 -23.49
N ALA A 152 9.64 18.13 -24.13
CA ALA A 152 9.88 19.52 -23.77
C ALA A 152 9.35 19.88 -22.35
N SER A 153 8.32 19.17 -21.86
CA SER A 153 7.77 19.33 -20.50
C SER A 153 8.63 18.71 -19.41
N GLY A 154 9.61 17.86 -19.80
CA GLY A 154 10.42 17.09 -18.87
C GLY A 154 9.89 15.67 -18.59
N LEU A 155 8.75 15.28 -19.17
CA LEU A 155 8.29 13.89 -19.15
C LEU A 155 9.36 13.01 -19.81
N GLN A 156 9.68 11.89 -19.18
CA GLN A 156 10.55 10.89 -19.77
C GLN A 156 9.76 9.62 -20.06
N TYR A 157 10.04 8.98 -21.20
CA TYR A 157 9.40 7.72 -21.56
C TYR A 157 10.33 6.80 -22.31
N GLN A 158 10.00 5.51 -22.25
CA GLN A 158 10.65 4.46 -23.02
C GLN A 158 9.59 3.57 -23.66
N VAL A 159 9.76 3.25 -24.94
CA VAL A 159 8.88 2.32 -25.65
C VAL A 159 9.31 0.91 -25.31
N LEU A 160 8.50 0.17 -24.56
CA LEU A 160 8.72 -1.24 -24.24
C LEU A 160 8.17 -2.16 -25.34
N ARG A 161 7.04 -1.77 -25.92
CA ARG A 161 6.41 -2.42 -27.08
C ARG A 161 5.68 -1.36 -27.89
N GLN A 162 5.94 -1.35 -29.20
CA GLN A 162 5.24 -0.46 -30.13
C GLN A 162 3.94 -1.11 -30.60
N GLY A 163 2.83 -0.40 -30.48
CA GLY A 163 1.55 -0.75 -31.07
C GLY A 163 1.36 -0.09 -32.43
N SER A 164 0.49 -0.65 -33.24
CA SER A 164 0.18 -0.16 -34.61
C SER A 164 -1.20 0.48 -34.74
N GLY A 165 -2.00 0.46 -33.66
CA GLY A 165 -3.34 1.05 -33.66
C GLY A 165 -3.32 2.59 -33.58
N PRO A 166 -4.50 3.24 -33.63
CA PRO A 166 -4.60 4.68 -33.58
C PRO A 166 -4.08 5.24 -32.25
N LYS A 167 -3.61 6.50 -32.29
CA LYS A 167 -3.26 7.25 -31.10
C LYS A 167 -4.50 7.97 -30.56
N PRO A 168 -4.64 8.10 -29.24
CA PRO A 168 -5.77 8.83 -28.67
C PRO A 168 -5.66 10.34 -28.94
N GLY A 169 -6.80 10.95 -29.18
CA GLY A 169 -6.96 12.41 -29.12
C GLY A 169 -6.96 12.92 -27.67
N ALA A 170 -6.78 14.22 -27.49
CA ALA A 170 -6.61 14.83 -26.16
C ALA A 170 -7.81 14.62 -25.21
N THR A 171 -9.00 14.40 -25.73
CA THR A 171 -10.25 14.22 -24.95
C THR A 171 -10.80 12.79 -25.02
N ASP A 172 -10.11 11.89 -25.72
CA ASP A 172 -10.57 10.50 -25.88
C ASP A 172 -10.60 9.76 -24.54
N ILE A 173 -11.46 8.77 -24.48
CA ILE A 173 -11.44 7.78 -23.40
C ILE A 173 -10.44 6.70 -23.78
N VAL A 174 -9.49 6.43 -22.90
CA VAL A 174 -8.47 5.39 -23.08
C VAL A 174 -8.71 4.26 -22.12
N LYS A 175 -8.58 3.03 -22.60
CA LYS A 175 -8.59 1.82 -21.79
C LYS A 175 -7.18 1.29 -21.66
N VAL A 176 -6.72 1.14 -20.42
CA VAL A 176 -5.32 0.82 -20.14
C VAL A 176 -5.19 -0.26 -19.07
N ASN A 177 -4.09 -1.01 -19.15
CA ASN A 177 -3.49 -1.63 -17.98
C ASN A 177 -2.28 -0.80 -17.55
N TYR A 178 -2.08 -0.68 -16.24
CA TYR A 178 -0.95 0.07 -15.72
C TYR A 178 -0.46 -0.46 -14.37
N LYS A 179 0.78 -0.12 -14.06
CA LYS A 179 1.39 -0.26 -12.75
C LYS A 179 2.13 1.03 -12.41
N GLY A 180 1.73 1.68 -11.32
CA GLY A 180 2.37 2.87 -10.78
C GLY A 180 3.26 2.55 -9.60
N THR A 181 4.50 3.04 -9.62
CA THR A 181 5.47 2.87 -8.55
C THR A 181 6.16 4.20 -8.22
N LEU A 182 6.65 4.33 -7.01
CA LEU A 182 7.62 5.35 -6.63
C LEU A 182 9.02 4.99 -7.17
N LEU A 183 10.00 5.88 -7.01
CA LEU A 183 11.39 5.65 -7.44
C LEU A 183 12.08 4.50 -6.70
N ASP A 184 11.66 4.20 -5.48
CA ASP A 184 12.15 3.07 -4.67
C ASP A 184 11.52 1.72 -5.04
N GLY A 185 10.55 1.73 -5.98
CA GLY A 185 9.84 0.55 -6.45
C GLY A 185 8.55 0.23 -5.67
N GLN A 186 8.22 1.00 -4.62
CA GLN A 186 6.95 0.83 -3.92
C GLN A 186 5.77 1.02 -4.89
N VAL A 187 4.90 0.03 -5.00
CA VAL A 187 3.67 0.10 -5.79
C VAL A 187 2.65 0.91 -5.03
N PHE A 188 2.10 1.95 -5.65
CA PHE A 188 1.02 2.75 -5.05
C PHE A 188 -0.32 2.50 -5.74
N ASP A 189 -0.31 2.02 -6.99
CA ASP A 189 -1.52 1.66 -7.72
C ASP A 189 -1.22 0.70 -8.88
N SER A 190 -2.13 -0.26 -9.14
CA SER A 190 -1.97 -1.23 -10.22
C SER A 190 -3.31 -1.80 -10.68
N SER A 191 -3.63 -1.70 -11.96
CA SER A 191 -4.77 -2.37 -12.56
C SER A 191 -4.59 -3.89 -12.61
N TYR A 192 -3.34 -4.35 -12.68
CA TYR A 192 -3.04 -5.78 -12.70
C TYR A 192 -3.38 -6.46 -11.36
N GLU A 193 -3.20 -5.75 -10.22
CA GLU A 193 -3.56 -6.29 -8.90
C GLU A 193 -5.08 -6.42 -8.74
N ARG A 194 -5.84 -5.56 -9.42
CA ARG A 194 -7.30 -5.64 -9.48
C ARG A 194 -7.80 -6.62 -10.55
N ASN A 195 -6.90 -7.14 -11.41
CA ASN A 195 -7.24 -7.97 -12.58
C ASN A 195 -8.26 -7.32 -13.53
N GLU A 196 -8.30 -6.00 -13.60
CA GLU A 196 -9.27 -5.25 -14.38
C GLU A 196 -8.62 -4.02 -15.04
N PRO A 197 -8.65 -3.90 -16.39
CA PRO A 197 -8.26 -2.69 -17.09
C PRO A 197 -9.17 -1.50 -16.71
N VAL A 198 -8.62 -0.29 -16.71
CA VAL A 198 -9.35 0.90 -16.32
C VAL A 198 -9.54 1.83 -17.51
N GLU A 199 -10.68 2.50 -17.58
CA GLU A 199 -11.00 3.52 -18.56
C GLU A 199 -10.90 4.91 -17.94
N PHE A 200 -10.22 5.84 -18.64
CA PHE A 200 -10.08 7.23 -18.23
C PHE A 200 -10.29 8.17 -19.41
N PRO A 201 -11.03 9.30 -19.24
CA PRO A 201 -10.91 10.44 -20.13
C PRO A 201 -9.50 11.02 -20.04
N LEU A 202 -8.79 11.13 -21.16
CA LEU A 202 -7.37 11.50 -21.17
C LEU A 202 -7.09 12.93 -20.67
N ASN A 203 -8.08 13.80 -20.70
CA ASN A 203 -8.02 15.15 -20.15
C ASN A 203 -8.38 15.27 -18.67
N GLU A 204 -8.68 14.15 -18.00
CA GLU A 204 -9.06 14.11 -16.57
C GLU A 204 -8.03 13.38 -15.70
N VAL A 205 -6.88 13.02 -16.27
CA VAL A 205 -5.75 12.42 -15.57
C VAL A 205 -4.63 13.43 -15.34
N ILE A 206 -3.57 13.05 -14.62
CA ILE A 206 -2.41 13.92 -14.40
C ILE A 206 -1.77 14.34 -15.73
N PRO A 207 -1.20 15.58 -15.83
CA PRO A 207 -0.64 16.10 -17.07
C PRO A 207 0.35 15.17 -17.76
N GLY A 208 1.22 14.50 -17.00
CA GLY A 208 2.17 13.54 -17.55
C GLY A 208 1.52 12.33 -18.23
N TRP A 209 0.32 11.91 -17.76
CA TRP A 209 -0.46 10.88 -18.44
C TRP A 209 -1.12 11.41 -19.70
N SER A 210 -1.77 12.60 -19.63
CA SER A 210 -2.40 13.22 -20.80
C SER A 210 -1.40 13.38 -21.95
N GLU A 211 -0.19 13.82 -21.64
CA GLU A 211 0.89 13.96 -22.63
C GLU A 211 1.42 12.59 -23.09
N GLY A 212 1.79 11.74 -22.15
CA GLY A 212 2.49 10.48 -22.43
C GLY A 212 1.63 9.47 -23.19
N VAL A 213 0.37 9.29 -22.75
CA VAL A 213 -0.54 8.33 -23.39
C VAL A 213 -0.96 8.79 -24.78
N ALA A 214 -1.04 10.11 -25.04
CA ALA A 214 -1.27 10.64 -26.39
C ALA A 214 -0.15 10.30 -27.39
N LEU A 215 1.04 9.94 -26.92
CA LEU A 215 2.15 9.46 -27.77
C LEU A 215 2.00 7.99 -28.19
N MET A 216 1.20 7.21 -27.43
CA MET A 216 1.06 5.77 -27.60
C MET A 216 0.10 5.43 -28.74
N GLY A 217 0.45 4.50 -29.63
CA GLY A 217 -0.54 3.83 -30.47
C GLY A 217 -1.22 2.70 -29.71
N THR A 218 -2.48 2.42 -29.98
CA THR A 218 -3.18 1.27 -29.38
C THR A 218 -2.41 -0.02 -29.59
N GLY A 219 -2.29 -0.84 -28.55
CA GLY A 219 -1.45 -2.03 -28.48
C GLY A 219 -0.02 -1.75 -27.98
N SER A 220 0.35 -0.48 -27.72
CA SER A 220 1.65 -0.14 -27.16
C SER A 220 1.75 -0.46 -25.67
N LYS A 221 2.99 -0.68 -25.20
CA LYS A 221 3.37 -0.64 -23.79
C LYS A 221 4.55 0.31 -23.62
N PHE A 222 4.37 1.34 -22.80
CA PHE A 222 5.40 2.35 -22.52
C PHE A 222 5.71 2.37 -21.05
N LYS A 223 6.92 2.82 -20.72
CA LYS A 223 7.32 3.18 -19.38
C LYS A 223 7.51 4.68 -19.32
N PHE A 224 6.91 5.30 -18.31
CA PHE A 224 6.96 6.73 -18.06
C PHE A 224 7.68 7.02 -16.76
N TRP A 225 8.46 8.10 -16.72
CA TRP A 225 8.97 8.73 -15.51
C TRP A 225 8.45 10.17 -15.53
N ILE A 226 7.54 10.44 -14.62
CA ILE A 226 6.75 11.67 -14.59
C ILE A 226 7.30 12.55 -13.46
N PRO A 227 7.89 13.71 -13.76
CA PRO A 227 8.29 14.64 -12.72
C PRO A 227 7.07 15.11 -11.92
N SER A 228 7.28 15.52 -10.67
CA SER A 228 6.20 15.88 -9.75
C SER A 228 5.29 16.98 -10.28
N GLU A 229 5.86 17.92 -11.04
CA GLU A 229 5.14 19.04 -11.66
C GLU A 229 4.11 18.60 -12.71
N LEU A 230 4.31 17.43 -13.29
CA LEU A 230 3.37 16.79 -14.24
C LEU A 230 2.52 15.70 -13.57
N ALA A 231 2.60 15.57 -12.25
CA ALA A 231 1.86 14.60 -11.43
C ALA A 231 1.03 15.34 -10.36
N TYR A 232 1.30 15.09 -9.09
CA TYR A 232 0.51 15.65 -7.97
C TYR A 232 1.19 16.83 -7.26
N GLY A 233 2.42 17.21 -7.64
CA GLY A 233 3.14 18.32 -7.03
C GLY A 233 3.29 18.19 -5.51
N GLU A 234 3.18 19.34 -4.81
CA GLU A 234 3.30 19.39 -3.35
C GLU A 234 2.15 18.73 -2.58
N GLN A 235 1.02 18.50 -3.26
CA GLN A 235 -0.21 17.97 -2.66
C GLN A 235 -0.45 16.51 -3.00
N GLY A 236 0.62 15.73 -3.17
CA GLY A 236 0.49 14.29 -3.44
C GLY A 236 -0.31 13.56 -2.35
N PRO A 237 -1.17 12.59 -2.73
CA PRO A 237 -1.90 11.77 -1.76
C PRO A 237 -0.93 11.03 -0.84
N GLN A 238 -1.38 10.62 0.34
CA GLN A 238 -0.54 10.03 1.38
C GLN A 238 0.25 8.79 0.91
N SER A 239 -0.32 8.00 0.00
CA SER A 239 0.35 6.81 -0.58
C SER A 239 1.51 7.15 -1.53
N ILE A 240 1.59 8.40 -2.00
CA ILE A 240 2.60 8.89 -2.94
C ILE A 240 3.54 9.88 -2.26
N GLY A 241 2.98 10.77 -1.44
CA GLY A 241 3.70 11.86 -0.80
C GLY A 241 3.93 13.08 -1.69
N PRO A 242 4.39 14.20 -1.08
CA PRO A 242 4.61 15.47 -1.75
C PRO A 242 5.82 15.39 -2.69
N ASN A 243 5.73 16.08 -3.83
CA ASN A 243 6.80 16.24 -4.82
C ASN A 243 7.45 14.93 -5.31
N ALA A 244 6.70 13.81 -5.29
CA ALA A 244 7.20 12.52 -5.74
C ALA A 244 7.26 12.45 -7.27
N THR A 245 8.38 11.96 -7.81
CA THR A 245 8.50 11.52 -9.20
C THR A 245 7.87 10.15 -9.32
N LEU A 246 6.99 9.97 -10.29
CA LEU A 246 6.23 8.74 -10.50
C LEU A 246 6.81 7.91 -11.65
N VAL A 247 6.73 6.61 -11.50
CA VAL A 247 7.09 5.65 -12.56
C VAL A 247 5.85 4.85 -12.92
N PHE A 248 5.48 4.85 -14.19
CA PHE A 248 4.36 4.06 -14.67
C PHE A 248 4.79 3.14 -15.80
N GLU A 249 4.35 1.91 -15.77
CA GLU A 249 4.27 1.05 -16.95
C GLU A 249 2.81 1.04 -17.39
N VAL A 250 2.55 1.50 -18.62
CA VAL A 250 1.20 1.63 -19.18
C VAL A 250 1.10 0.84 -20.48
N GLU A 251 0.05 0.03 -20.59
CA GLU A 251 -0.34 -0.67 -21.80
C GLU A 251 -1.66 -0.11 -22.31
N LEU A 252 -1.65 0.54 -23.47
CA LEU A 252 -2.84 1.09 -24.11
C LEU A 252 -3.57 -0.01 -24.89
N LEU A 253 -4.75 -0.39 -24.39
CA LEU A 253 -5.57 -1.46 -24.98
C LEU A 253 -6.53 -0.93 -26.04
N GLU A 254 -7.16 0.22 -25.77
CA GLU A 254 -8.20 0.80 -26.63
C GLU A 254 -8.24 2.32 -26.47
N THR A 255 -8.63 3.00 -27.53
CA THR A 255 -9.01 4.42 -27.48
C THR A 255 -10.33 4.62 -28.23
N LYS A 256 -11.22 5.45 -27.68
CA LYS A 256 -12.51 5.80 -28.28
C LYS A 256 -12.80 7.29 -28.08
N PRO A 257 -13.40 7.96 -29.10
CA PRO A 257 -13.83 9.34 -28.93
C PRO A 257 -14.79 9.48 -27.75
N ARG A 258 -14.66 10.55 -26.98
CA ARG A 258 -15.62 10.86 -25.92
C ARG A 258 -16.95 11.29 -26.52
N PRO A 259 -18.11 10.76 -26.08
CA PRO A 259 -19.41 11.20 -26.54
C PRO A 259 -19.61 12.70 -26.26
N ALA A 260 -20.08 13.44 -27.25
CA ALA A 260 -20.40 14.84 -27.08
C ALA A 260 -21.55 15.02 -26.08
N GLY A 261 -21.31 15.68 -24.96
CA GLY A 261 -22.32 16.00 -23.93
C GLY A 261 -22.13 15.31 -22.56
N GLU A 262 -21.17 14.44 -22.41
CA GLU A 262 -20.85 13.85 -21.09
C GLU A 262 -19.95 14.84 -20.30
N ALA A 263 -20.55 15.45 -19.27
CA ALA A 263 -19.81 16.31 -18.35
C ALA A 263 -18.71 15.53 -17.63
N PRO A 264 -17.59 16.17 -17.20
CA PRO A 264 -16.54 15.51 -16.45
C PRO A 264 -17.11 14.83 -15.22
N GLN A 265 -17.02 13.50 -15.13
CA GLN A 265 -17.24 12.79 -13.90
C GLN A 265 -15.95 12.90 -13.09
N ILE A 266 -15.91 13.83 -12.15
CA ILE A 266 -14.83 13.91 -11.17
C ILE A 266 -14.91 12.64 -10.33
N PRO A 267 -13.94 11.71 -10.38
CA PRO A 267 -13.89 10.62 -9.42
C PRO A 267 -13.62 11.26 -8.06
N ILE A 268 -14.66 11.32 -7.22
CA ILE A 268 -14.52 11.67 -5.81
C ILE A 268 -13.72 10.53 -5.20
N GLY A 269 -12.41 10.79 -4.95
CA GLY A 269 -11.54 9.87 -4.26
C GLY A 269 -12.12 9.54 -2.89
N GLN A 270 -12.37 8.26 -2.65
CA GLN A 270 -12.55 7.70 -1.31
C GLN A 270 -11.20 7.34 -0.72
#